data_28552bc78ba95410b3c33340efafc52d
#
_entry.id   28552bc78ba95410b3c33340efafc52d
#
_cell.length_a   1.000
_cell.length_b   1.000
_cell.length_c   1.000
_cell.angle_alpha   90.00
_cell.angle_beta   90.00
_cell.angle_gamma   90.00
#
_symmetry.space_group_name_H-M   'P 1'
#
loop_
_entity.id
_entity.type
_entity.pdbx_description
1 polymer ?
#
loop_
_entity_poly.entity_id
_entity_poly.type
_entity_poly.pdbx_seq_one_letter_code
_entity_poly.pdbx_strand_id
1 'polypeptide(L)'
;DATIVAMASLAETRDNETGNHIRRTQMYLRTLAKHLQHHPRFAAELTDDNIELMYKSAPLHDIGKVGIPDRILLKPGKLTPAEFEIMKTHTTLGRDAIAKAEALFGIAASFLRFAKEIAYSHQEKWDGSGYPLGLNGGRIPLSARLMAVADVYDALISQRVYKPALPHEEAVAILKDGRGQHFDPDILDAFIALQDEFKLIAQRFADNTDAAATAEREAERLRLVFGDPPAAGLE
;
A
#
# COMPACT_ATOMS: atom_id res chain seq x y z
N ASP A 1 -13.13 -2.26 11.57
CA ASP A 1 -11.67 -2.21 11.32
C ASP A 1 -11.11 -3.58 10.96
N ALA A 2 -11.39 -4.65 11.73
CA ALA A 2 -10.87 -6.00 11.45
C ALA A 2 -11.32 -6.54 10.09
N THR A 3 -12.57 -6.29 9.69
CA THR A 3 -13.10 -6.74 8.40
C THR A 3 -12.38 -6.10 7.22
N ILE A 4 -12.05 -4.81 7.30
CA ILE A 4 -11.33 -4.07 6.25
C ILE A 4 -9.91 -4.63 6.10
N VAL A 5 -9.22 -4.81 7.22
CA VAL A 5 -7.88 -5.42 7.23
C VAL A 5 -7.93 -6.85 6.68
N ALA A 6 -8.93 -7.65 7.06
CA ALA A 6 -9.09 -9.00 6.54
C ALA A 6 -9.34 -9.03 5.01
N MET A 7 -10.18 -8.12 4.49
CA MET A 7 -10.41 -8.00 3.05
C MET A 7 -9.15 -7.54 2.29
N ALA A 8 -8.44 -6.57 2.82
CA ALA A 8 -7.18 -6.10 2.24
C ALA A 8 -6.12 -7.21 2.28
N SER A 9 -5.95 -7.90 3.40
CA SER A 9 -5.03 -9.04 3.52
C SER A 9 -5.39 -10.15 2.54
N LEU A 10 -6.68 -10.42 2.31
CA LEU A 10 -7.11 -11.41 1.32
C LEU A 10 -6.72 -10.98 -0.11
N ALA A 11 -6.83 -9.69 -0.42
CA ALA A 11 -6.40 -9.16 -1.71
C ALA A 11 -4.87 -9.31 -1.90
N GLU A 12 -4.10 -9.03 -0.85
CA GLU A 12 -2.63 -9.14 -0.86
C GLU A 12 -2.12 -10.59 -0.95
N THR A 13 -2.89 -11.59 -0.51
CA THR A 13 -2.48 -13.01 -0.68
C THR A 13 -2.21 -13.38 -2.13
N ARG A 14 -2.76 -12.63 -3.08
CA ARG A 14 -2.51 -12.82 -4.52
C ARG A 14 -1.26 -12.10 -5.04
N ASP A 15 -0.77 -11.08 -4.35
CA ASP A 15 0.31 -10.19 -4.82
C ASP A 15 1.67 -10.46 -4.15
N ASN A 16 1.80 -11.52 -3.36
CA ASN A 16 3.00 -11.82 -2.57
C ASN A 16 3.47 -10.65 -1.66
N GLU A 17 2.59 -9.71 -1.35
CA GLU A 17 2.84 -8.71 -0.33
C GLU A 17 2.51 -9.30 1.05
N THR A 18 3.27 -8.91 2.06
CA THR A 18 3.06 -9.45 3.40
C THR A 18 2.01 -8.65 4.15
N GLY A 19 1.18 -9.29 4.98
CA GLY A 19 0.16 -8.60 5.79
C GLY A 19 0.71 -7.51 6.72
N ASN A 20 2.03 -7.45 6.89
CA ASN A 20 2.70 -6.38 7.62
C ASN A 20 2.83 -5.09 6.78
N HIS A 21 2.84 -5.18 5.44
CA HIS A 21 2.77 -4.01 4.55
C HIS A 21 1.56 -3.13 4.87
N ILE A 22 0.37 -3.72 4.98
CA ILE A 22 -0.86 -2.99 5.37
C ILE A 22 -0.63 -2.21 6.67
N ARG A 23 -0.08 -2.85 7.70
CA ARG A 23 0.15 -2.20 8.99
C ARG A 23 1.18 -1.09 8.91
N ARG A 24 2.28 -1.31 8.18
CA ARG A 24 3.33 -0.31 8.01
C ARG A 24 2.82 0.92 7.28
N THR A 25 2.16 0.74 6.14
CA THR A 25 1.62 1.86 5.34
C THR A 25 0.54 2.65 6.07
N GLN A 26 -0.34 2.00 6.84
CA GLN A 26 -1.26 2.68 7.74
C GLN A 26 -0.54 3.58 8.76
N MET A 27 0.50 3.05 9.40
CA MET A 27 1.25 3.80 10.42
C MET A 27 2.04 4.95 9.80
N TYR A 28 2.68 4.76 8.64
CA TYR A 28 3.39 5.83 7.94
C TYR A 28 2.46 6.97 7.54
N LEU A 29 1.31 6.64 6.94
CA LEU A 29 0.30 7.63 6.58
C LEU A 29 -0.15 8.44 7.80
N ARG A 30 -0.48 7.76 8.90
CA ARG A 30 -0.92 8.40 10.15
C ARG A 30 0.16 9.28 10.75
N THR A 31 1.41 8.83 10.76
CA THR A 31 2.56 9.60 11.28
C THR A 31 2.76 10.88 10.47
N LEU A 32 2.73 10.81 9.13
CA LEU A 32 2.79 11.99 8.26
C LEU A 32 1.62 12.94 8.52
N ALA A 33 0.39 12.42 8.54
CA ALA A 33 -0.82 13.22 8.71
C ALA A 33 -0.83 13.96 10.06
N LYS A 34 -0.40 13.29 11.14
CA LYS A 34 -0.29 13.90 12.47
C LYS A 34 0.77 15.00 12.51
N HIS A 35 1.93 14.79 11.91
CA HIS A 35 2.98 15.80 11.82
C HIS A 35 2.51 17.05 11.07
N LEU A 36 1.77 16.83 9.96
CA LEU A 36 1.27 17.90 9.11
C LEU A 36 -0.06 18.52 9.58
N GLN A 37 -0.62 18.06 10.70
CA GLN A 37 -1.95 18.47 11.20
C GLN A 37 -2.09 19.98 11.39
N HIS A 38 -1.02 20.67 11.74
CA HIS A 38 -1.00 22.12 11.91
C HIS A 38 -0.34 22.89 10.77
N HIS A 39 0.04 22.19 9.68
CA HIS A 39 0.61 22.84 8.52
C HIS A 39 -0.43 23.69 7.78
N PRO A 40 -0.15 24.95 7.42
CA PRO A 40 -1.15 25.88 6.87
C PRO A 40 -1.91 25.37 5.64
N ARG A 41 -1.25 24.57 4.79
CA ARG A 41 -1.87 23.97 3.60
C ARG A 41 -2.82 22.81 3.91
N PHE A 42 -2.69 22.16 5.05
CA PHE A 42 -3.32 20.88 5.32
C PHE A 42 -4.22 20.88 6.55
N ALA A 43 -4.08 21.86 7.45
CA ALA A 43 -4.79 21.91 8.72
C ALA A 43 -6.32 21.82 8.59
N ALA A 44 -6.89 22.39 7.54
CA ALA A 44 -8.33 22.33 7.29
C ALA A 44 -8.83 20.90 6.99
N GLU A 45 -7.99 20.04 6.42
CA GLU A 45 -8.36 18.67 6.06
C GLU A 45 -7.84 17.64 7.07
N LEU A 46 -6.70 17.87 7.72
CA LEU A 46 -6.08 16.95 8.68
C LEU A 46 -6.65 17.10 10.10
N THR A 47 -7.97 17.04 10.26
CA THR A 47 -8.60 16.92 11.57
C THR A 47 -8.32 15.52 12.15
N ASP A 48 -8.45 15.37 13.48
CA ASP A 48 -8.26 14.07 14.14
C ASP A 48 -9.17 12.99 13.54
N ASP A 49 -10.44 13.33 13.26
CA ASP A 49 -11.40 12.42 12.67
C ASP A 49 -10.98 12.01 11.24
N ASN A 50 -10.55 12.96 10.42
CA ASN A 50 -10.12 12.68 9.05
C ASN A 50 -8.84 11.83 9.03
N ILE A 51 -7.89 12.10 9.92
CA ILE A 51 -6.66 11.30 10.06
C ILE A 51 -7.00 9.85 10.40
N GLU A 52 -7.95 9.64 11.34
CA GLU A 52 -8.38 8.30 11.71
C GLU A 52 -9.11 7.59 10.57
N LEU A 53 -9.92 8.33 9.79
CA LEU A 53 -10.59 7.79 8.61
C LEU A 53 -9.60 7.43 7.49
N MET A 54 -8.61 8.28 7.23
CA MET A 54 -7.53 8.00 6.27
C MET A 54 -6.72 6.76 6.69
N TYR A 55 -6.37 6.65 7.97
CA TYR A 55 -5.68 5.50 8.53
C TYR A 55 -6.44 4.20 8.29
N LYS A 56 -7.76 4.20 8.54
CA LYS A 56 -8.64 3.03 8.30
C LYS A 56 -8.82 2.72 6.82
N SER A 57 -8.68 3.71 5.95
CA SER A 57 -8.84 3.59 4.50
C SER A 57 -7.58 3.10 3.78
N ALA A 58 -6.41 3.37 4.33
CA ALA A 58 -5.12 3.03 3.73
C ALA A 58 -4.98 1.56 3.27
N PRO A 59 -5.50 0.55 4.00
CA PRO A 59 -5.47 -0.86 3.57
C PRO A 59 -6.08 -1.12 2.20
N LEU A 60 -7.02 -0.27 1.77
CA LEU A 60 -7.78 -0.49 0.53
C LEU A 60 -7.11 0.11 -0.71
N HIS A 61 -5.89 0.68 -0.60
CA HIS A 61 -5.23 1.33 -1.74
C HIS A 61 -5.11 0.40 -2.95
N ASP A 62 -4.79 -0.85 -2.73
CA ASP A 62 -4.52 -1.86 -3.74
C ASP A 62 -5.64 -2.92 -3.89
N ILE A 63 -6.81 -2.70 -3.29
CA ILE A 63 -7.93 -3.68 -3.34
C ILE A 63 -8.31 -4.07 -4.79
N GLY A 64 -8.12 -3.19 -5.75
CA GLY A 64 -8.40 -3.46 -7.16
C GLY A 64 -7.44 -4.44 -7.83
N LYS A 65 -6.31 -4.79 -7.23
CA LYS A 65 -5.40 -5.85 -7.73
C LYS A 65 -6.09 -7.20 -7.85
N VAL A 66 -7.16 -7.43 -7.09
CA VAL A 66 -8.02 -8.62 -7.21
C VAL A 66 -8.57 -8.79 -8.63
N GLY A 67 -8.81 -7.71 -9.35
CA GLY A 67 -9.30 -7.73 -10.73
C GLY A 67 -8.23 -7.88 -11.80
N ILE A 68 -6.95 -7.86 -11.44
CA ILE A 68 -5.83 -8.01 -12.40
C ILE A 68 -5.59 -9.49 -12.70
N PRO A 69 -5.44 -9.89 -13.98
CA PRO A 69 -5.15 -11.28 -14.35
C PRO A 69 -3.81 -11.76 -13.76
N ASP A 70 -3.76 -13.00 -13.26
CA ASP A 70 -2.56 -13.59 -12.64
C ASP A 70 -1.32 -13.55 -13.52
N ARG A 71 -1.49 -13.77 -14.83
CA ARG A 71 -0.38 -13.69 -15.80
C ARG A 71 0.32 -12.31 -15.83
N ILE A 72 -0.34 -11.25 -15.33
CA ILE A 72 0.19 -9.90 -15.24
C ILE A 72 0.62 -9.61 -13.81
N LEU A 73 -0.25 -9.86 -12.84
CA LEU A 73 0.00 -9.60 -11.42
C LEU A 73 1.22 -10.37 -10.91
N LEU A 74 1.31 -11.66 -11.27
CA LEU A 74 2.34 -12.57 -10.79
C LEU A 74 3.48 -12.78 -11.83
N LYS A 75 3.56 -11.93 -12.85
CA LYS A 75 4.56 -12.09 -13.90
C LYS A 75 5.98 -12.01 -13.33
N PRO A 76 6.82 -13.06 -13.57
CA PRO A 76 8.22 -13.00 -13.20
C PRO A 76 8.98 -12.06 -14.14
N GLY A 77 9.25 -10.84 -13.69
CA GLY A 77 10.00 -9.85 -14.44
C GLY A 77 9.20 -8.59 -14.81
N LYS A 78 9.77 -7.78 -15.71
CA LYS A 78 9.17 -6.50 -16.10
C LYS A 78 7.92 -6.70 -16.96
N LEU A 79 6.89 -5.90 -16.69
CA LEU A 79 5.70 -5.81 -17.53
C LEU A 79 6.05 -5.13 -18.86
N THR A 80 5.45 -5.62 -19.94
CA THR A 80 5.46 -4.90 -21.23
C THR A 80 4.59 -3.64 -21.11
N PRO A 81 4.72 -2.64 -22.00
CA PRO A 81 3.85 -1.47 -21.99
C PRO A 81 2.36 -1.82 -21.98
N ALA A 82 1.92 -2.79 -22.77
CA ALA A 82 0.52 -3.23 -22.83
C ALA A 82 0.06 -3.89 -21.51
N GLU A 83 0.89 -4.70 -20.90
CA GLU A 83 0.60 -5.31 -19.58
C GLU A 83 0.57 -4.26 -18.48
N PHE A 84 1.43 -3.25 -18.57
CA PHE A 84 1.43 -2.15 -17.60
C PHE A 84 0.15 -1.31 -17.70
N GLU A 85 -0.40 -1.09 -18.92
CA GLU A 85 -1.71 -0.44 -19.06
C GLU A 85 -2.82 -1.24 -18.35
N ILE A 86 -2.77 -2.57 -18.41
CA ILE A 86 -3.72 -3.41 -17.67
C ILE A 86 -3.46 -3.31 -16.16
N MET A 87 -2.19 -3.35 -15.72
CA MET A 87 -1.85 -3.21 -14.31
C MET A 87 -2.37 -1.89 -13.72
N LYS A 88 -2.27 -0.78 -14.45
CA LYS A 88 -2.78 0.54 -14.00
C LYS A 88 -4.27 0.52 -13.68
N THR A 89 -5.04 -0.39 -14.28
CA THR A 89 -6.48 -0.47 -14.05
C THR A 89 -6.86 -0.88 -12.62
N HIS A 90 -5.91 -1.40 -11.79
CA HIS A 90 -6.21 -1.71 -10.39
C HIS A 90 -6.75 -0.49 -9.64
N THR A 91 -6.27 0.72 -9.94
CA THR A 91 -6.73 1.96 -9.33
C THR A 91 -8.20 2.23 -9.62
N THR A 92 -8.61 2.07 -10.88
CA THR A 92 -10.00 2.25 -11.32
C THR A 92 -10.91 1.14 -10.76
N LEU A 93 -10.45 -0.11 -10.84
CA LEU A 93 -11.20 -1.27 -10.30
C LEU A 93 -11.44 -1.14 -8.80
N GLY A 94 -10.43 -0.70 -8.04
CA GLY A 94 -10.53 -0.47 -6.60
C GLY A 94 -11.55 0.64 -6.28
N ARG A 95 -11.42 1.81 -6.91
CA ARG A 95 -12.38 2.91 -6.75
C ARG A 95 -13.81 2.47 -7.10
N ASP A 96 -14.00 1.77 -8.21
CA ASP A 96 -15.34 1.39 -8.69
C ASP A 96 -16.00 0.37 -7.76
N ALA A 97 -15.23 -0.58 -7.21
CA ALA A 97 -15.73 -1.52 -6.22
C ALA A 97 -16.21 -0.79 -4.96
N ILE A 98 -15.44 0.18 -4.45
CA ILE A 98 -15.81 0.97 -3.28
C ILE A 98 -17.01 1.87 -3.58
N ALA A 99 -17.06 2.52 -4.74
CA ALA A 99 -18.18 3.37 -5.17
C ALA A 99 -19.48 2.57 -5.31
N LYS A 100 -19.41 1.34 -5.82
CA LYS A 100 -20.55 0.43 -5.92
C LYS A 100 -21.10 0.06 -4.53
N ALA A 101 -20.22 -0.21 -3.57
CA ALA A 101 -20.65 -0.49 -2.19
C ALA A 101 -21.32 0.74 -1.56
N GLU A 102 -20.78 1.94 -1.75
CA GLU A 102 -21.37 3.20 -1.29
C GLU A 102 -22.80 3.39 -1.85
N ALA A 103 -22.97 3.18 -3.15
CA ALA A 103 -24.27 3.33 -3.81
C ALA A 103 -25.31 2.32 -3.34
N LEU A 104 -24.91 1.06 -3.08
CA LEU A 104 -25.82 0.01 -2.60
C LEU A 104 -26.33 0.25 -1.19
N PHE A 105 -25.52 0.81 -0.32
CA PHE A 105 -25.87 1.01 1.09
C PHE A 105 -26.38 2.41 1.41
N GLY A 106 -26.36 3.34 0.44
CA GLY A 106 -26.80 4.73 0.65
C GLY A 106 -25.99 5.47 1.72
N ILE A 107 -24.81 4.96 2.05
CA ILE A 107 -23.96 5.49 3.11
C ILE A 107 -22.98 6.47 2.48
N ALA A 108 -23.29 7.76 2.55
CA ALA A 108 -22.28 8.82 2.35
C ALA A 108 -21.31 8.80 3.55
N ALA A 109 -20.59 7.70 3.74
CA ALA A 109 -19.63 7.61 4.82
C ALA A 109 -18.34 8.33 4.40
N SER A 110 -17.90 9.26 5.23
CA SER A 110 -16.61 9.97 5.06
C SER A 110 -15.42 9.01 4.90
N PHE A 111 -15.51 7.82 5.50
CA PHE A 111 -14.57 6.72 5.32
C PHE A 111 -14.46 6.27 3.84
N LEU A 112 -15.59 6.02 3.16
CA LEU A 112 -15.58 5.57 1.75
C LEU A 112 -15.03 6.64 0.80
N ARG A 113 -15.15 7.93 1.16
CA ARG A 113 -14.50 9.01 0.42
C ARG A 113 -12.99 8.82 0.39
N PHE A 114 -12.34 8.70 1.55
CA PHE A 114 -10.90 8.53 1.64
C PHE A 114 -10.43 7.21 1.01
N ALA A 115 -11.19 6.14 1.19
CA ALA A 115 -10.88 4.85 0.55
C ALA A 115 -10.88 4.96 -0.99
N LYS A 116 -11.88 5.66 -1.58
CA LYS A 116 -11.93 5.92 -3.03
C LYS A 116 -10.79 6.82 -3.51
N GLU A 117 -10.51 7.91 -2.78
CA GLU A 117 -9.41 8.83 -3.10
C GLU A 117 -8.07 8.10 -3.13
N ILE A 118 -7.80 7.32 -2.08
CA ILE A 118 -6.55 6.55 -1.95
C ILE A 118 -6.47 5.49 -3.05
N ALA A 119 -7.47 4.62 -3.19
CA ALA A 119 -7.45 3.56 -4.18
C ALA A 119 -7.30 4.09 -5.62
N TYR A 120 -7.92 5.22 -5.93
CA TYR A 120 -7.91 5.78 -7.28
C TYR A 120 -6.64 6.56 -7.59
N SER A 121 -6.07 7.28 -6.60
CA SER A 121 -5.09 8.34 -6.88
C SER A 121 -3.72 8.15 -6.21
N HIS A 122 -3.47 7.04 -5.49
CA HIS A 122 -2.17 6.83 -4.84
C HIS A 122 -1.01 6.65 -5.83
N GLN A 123 -1.29 6.36 -7.10
CA GLN A 123 -0.33 6.24 -8.20
C GLN A 123 -0.19 7.53 -9.03
N GLU A 124 -0.91 8.60 -8.65
CA GLU A 124 -0.68 9.92 -9.24
C GLU A 124 0.65 10.48 -8.76
N LYS A 125 1.29 11.30 -9.61
CA LYS A 125 2.56 11.95 -9.29
C LYS A 125 2.39 13.45 -9.27
N TRP A 126 3.13 14.11 -8.40
CA TRP A 126 3.04 15.57 -8.21
C TRP A 126 3.20 16.36 -9.50
N ASP A 127 4.04 15.91 -10.42
CA ASP A 127 4.30 16.52 -11.73
C ASP A 127 3.24 16.22 -12.80
N GLY A 128 2.28 15.34 -12.52
CA GLY A 128 1.22 14.92 -13.45
C GLY A 128 1.59 13.74 -14.36
N SER A 129 2.76 13.14 -14.18
CA SER A 129 3.19 11.96 -14.96
C SER A 129 2.64 10.64 -14.41
N GLY A 130 1.82 10.68 -13.34
CA GLY A 130 1.18 9.54 -12.73
C GLY A 130 -0.07 9.07 -13.45
N TYR A 131 -0.81 8.19 -12.81
CA TYR A 131 -2.06 7.63 -13.34
C TYR A 131 -3.09 7.43 -12.22
N PRO A 132 -4.39 7.28 -12.53
CA PRO A 132 -5.00 7.07 -13.85
C PRO A 132 -5.40 8.36 -14.59
N LEU A 133 -5.44 9.52 -13.92
CA LEU A 133 -5.95 10.77 -14.47
C LEU A 133 -4.84 11.74 -14.91
N GLY A 134 -3.59 11.53 -14.48
CA GLY A 134 -2.52 12.49 -14.68
C GLY A 134 -2.75 13.80 -13.90
N LEU A 135 -3.30 13.69 -12.70
CA LEU A 135 -3.48 14.84 -11.82
C LEU A 135 -2.12 15.39 -11.40
N ASN A 136 -2.00 16.72 -11.28
CA ASN A 136 -0.78 17.36 -10.81
C ASN A 136 -1.01 18.24 -9.58
N GLY A 137 0.02 18.37 -8.76
CA GLY A 137 0.05 19.28 -7.63
C GLY A 137 -1.12 19.04 -6.66
N GLY A 138 -1.71 20.13 -6.20
CA GLY A 138 -2.84 20.11 -5.25
C GLY A 138 -4.15 19.52 -5.79
N ARG A 139 -4.24 19.16 -7.07
CA ARG A 139 -5.40 18.43 -7.62
C ARG A 139 -5.43 16.97 -7.19
N ILE A 140 -4.29 16.42 -6.80
CA ILE A 140 -4.21 15.08 -6.21
C ILE A 140 -4.79 15.15 -4.79
N PRO A 141 -5.77 14.31 -4.42
CA PRO A 141 -6.30 14.27 -3.06
C PRO A 141 -5.18 14.15 -2.01
N LEU A 142 -5.32 14.85 -0.88
CA LEU A 142 -4.29 14.83 0.17
C LEU A 142 -4.03 13.42 0.70
N SER A 143 -5.10 12.65 0.91
CA SER A 143 -5.04 11.24 1.35
C SER A 143 -4.19 10.39 0.42
N ALA A 144 -4.31 10.59 -0.89
CA ALA A 144 -3.53 9.86 -1.90
C ALA A 144 -2.06 10.32 -1.94
N ARG A 145 -1.78 11.63 -1.75
CA ARG A 145 -0.39 12.14 -1.67
C ARG A 145 0.35 11.59 -0.46
N LEU A 146 -0.33 11.49 0.69
CA LEU A 146 0.22 10.86 1.90
C LEU A 146 0.49 9.37 1.68
N MET A 147 -0.46 8.67 1.04
CA MET A 147 -0.33 7.25 0.73
C MET A 147 0.82 6.97 -0.23
N ALA A 148 1.03 7.81 -1.24
CA ALA A 148 2.12 7.65 -2.20
C ALA A 148 3.51 7.61 -1.54
N VAL A 149 3.76 8.46 -0.54
CA VAL A 149 5.03 8.44 0.22
C VAL A 149 5.13 7.17 1.06
N ALA A 150 4.05 6.79 1.74
CA ALA A 150 4.00 5.61 2.60
C ALA A 150 4.24 4.32 1.81
N ASP A 151 3.56 4.17 0.68
CA ASP A 151 3.62 2.98 -0.17
C ASP A 151 4.99 2.83 -0.85
N VAL A 152 5.52 3.91 -1.44
CA VAL A 152 6.83 3.86 -2.10
C VAL A 152 7.95 3.58 -1.10
N TYR A 153 7.91 4.20 0.09
CA TYR A 153 8.91 3.89 1.12
C TYR A 153 8.86 2.41 1.51
N ASP A 154 7.67 1.88 1.81
CA ASP A 154 7.52 0.47 2.17
C ASP A 154 7.98 -0.47 1.05
N ALA A 155 7.62 -0.16 -0.19
CA ALA A 155 8.04 -0.94 -1.35
C ALA A 155 9.57 -0.98 -1.55
N LEU A 156 10.29 0.06 -1.12
CA LEU A 156 11.75 0.11 -1.24
C LEU A 156 12.44 -0.70 -0.15
N ILE A 157 11.93 -0.67 1.08
CA ILE A 157 12.54 -1.34 2.23
C ILE A 157 12.07 -2.79 2.43
N SER A 158 11.03 -3.22 1.71
CA SER A 158 10.49 -4.58 1.80
C SER A 158 11.12 -5.49 0.75
N GLN A 159 11.41 -6.73 1.14
CA GLN A 159 11.86 -7.75 0.21
C GLN A 159 10.69 -8.16 -0.69
N ARG A 160 10.90 -8.13 -2.00
CA ARG A 160 9.96 -8.66 -3.00
C ARG A 160 10.60 -9.81 -3.77
N VAL A 161 9.79 -10.67 -4.39
CA VAL A 161 10.26 -11.88 -5.10
C VAL A 161 11.44 -11.60 -6.06
N TYR A 162 11.46 -10.41 -6.67
CA TYR A 162 12.44 -10.02 -7.68
C TYR A 162 13.32 -8.83 -7.29
N LYS A 163 13.20 -8.33 -6.06
CA LYS A 163 13.97 -7.17 -5.60
C LYS A 163 14.34 -7.31 -4.12
N PRO A 164 15.65 -7.30 -3.77
CA PRO A 164 16.05 -7.27 -2.38
C PRO A 164 15.58 -5.96 -1.71
N ALA A 165 15.34 -6.02 -0.41
CA ALA A 165 15.07 -4.82 0.39
C ALA A 165 16.29 -3.87 0.32
N LEU A 166 16.00 -2.58 0.14
CA LEU A 166 17.04 -1.56 0.23
C LEU A 166 17.26 -1.15 1.69
N PRO A 167 18.51 -0.77 2.06
CA PRO A 167 18.76 -0.09 3.31
C PRO A 167 17.91 1.18 3.45
N HIS A 168 17.55 1.52 4.68
CA HIS A 168 16.76 2.70 4.98
C HIS A 168 17.32 3.97 4.34
N GLU A 169 18.63 4.17 4.47
CA GLU A 169 19.33 5.36 3.99
C GLU A 169 19.25 5.51 2.45
N GLU A 170 19.29 4.39 1.73
CA GLU A 170 19.11 4.36 0.27
C GLU A 170 17.67 4.67 -0.13
N ALA A 171 16.70 4.08 0.59
CA ALA A 171 15.27 4.37 0.36
C ALA A 171 14.98 5.86 0.59
N VAL A 172 15.50 6.46 1.66
CA VAL A 172 15.38 7.89 1.93
C VAL A 172 15.98 8.74 0.81
N ALA A 173 17.16 8.38 0.29
CA ALA A 173 17.79 9.09 -0.81
C ALA A 173 16.91 9.07 -2.08
N ILE A 174 16.36 7.91 -2.44
CA ILE A 174 15.47 7.76 -3.59
C ILE A 174 14.21 8.62 -3.44
N LEU A 175 13.60 8.64 -2.24
CA LEU A 175 12.42 9.50 -2.02
C LEU A 175 12.78 10.99 -2.15
N LYS A 176 13.93 11.42 -1.62
CA LYS A 176 14.41 12.81 -1.74
C LYS A 176 14.54 13.25 -3.19
N ASP A 177 15.05 12.40 -4.07
CA ASP A 177 15.17 12.69 -5.49
C ASP A 177 13.81 12.87 -6.19
N GLY A 178 12.73 12.29 -5.63
CA GLY A 178 11.37 12.45 -6.11
C GLY A 178 10.67 13.73 -5.65
N ARG A 179 11.30 14.61 -4.88
CA ARG A 179 10.70 15.84 -4.36
C ARG A 179 10.25 16.77 -5.49
N GLY A 180 8.96 17.12 -5.49
CA GLY A 180 8.37 18.02 -6.49
C GLY A 180 8.15 17.35 -7.87
N GLN A 181 8.50 16.09 -8.02
CA GLN A 181 8.26 15.26 -9.20
C GLN A 181 7.22 14.18 -8.87
N HIS A 182 7.62 13.18 -8.11
CA HIS A 182 6.73 12.13 -7.65
C HIS A 182 5.90 12.61 -6.45
N PHE A 183 6.52 13.28 -5.49
CA PHE A 183 5.92 13.60 -4.19
C PHE A 183 5.66 15.09 -4.00
N ASP A 184 4.58 15.39 -3.27
CA ASP A 184 4.31 16.74 -2.76
C ASP A 184 5.52 17.19 -1.92
N PRO A 185 6.11 18.36 -2.23
CA PRO A 185 7.29 18.85 -1.52
C PRO A 185 7.11 18.94 0.00
N ASP A 186 5.96 19.43 0.48
CA ASP A 186 5.75 19.62 1.91
C ASP A 186 5.53 18.28 2.63
N ILE A 187 4.90 17.30 1.96
CA ILE A 187 4.73 15.94 2.52
C ILE A 187 6.07 15.21 2.56
N LEU A 188 6.88 15.39 1.53
CA LEU A 188 8.21 14.78 1.53
C LEU A 188 9.15 15.42 2.56
N ASP A 189 9.07 16.73 2.76
CA ASP A 189 9.85 17.42 3.81
C ASP A 189 9.44 16.91 5.21
N ALA A 190 8.15 16.64 5.43
CA ALA A 190 7.66 15.97 6.64
C ALA A 190 8.21 14.53 6.78
N PHE A 191 8.22 13.75 5.70
CA PHE A 191 8.85 12.41 5.71
C PHE A 191 10.33 12.49 6.09
N ILE A 192 11.08 13.43 5.53
CA ILE A 192 12.50 13.61 5.84
C ILE A 192 12.69 13.94 7.34
N ALA A 193 11.82 14.77 7.91
CA ALA A 193 11.85 15.09 9.34
C ALA A 193 11.52 13.88 10.23
N LEU A 194 10.71 12.93 9.71
CA LEU A 194 10.21 11.76 10.42
C LEU A 194 10.91 10.45 10.03
N GLN A 195 11.98 10.50 9.24
CA GLN A 195 12.60 9.29 8.67
C GLN A 195 12.99 8.25 9.72
N ASP A 196 13.43 8.68 10.91
CA ASP A 196 13.77 7.76 12.00
C ASP A 196 12.52 7.08 12.60
N GLU A 197 11.39 7.77 12.67
CA GLU A 197 10.12 7.17 13.07
C GLU A 197 9.65 6.12 12.05
N PHE A 198 9.81 6.42 10.77
CA PHE A 198 9.52 5.45 9.70
C PHE A 198 10.40 4.20 9.84
N LYS A 199 11.69 4.36 10.11
CA LYS A 199 12.61 3.25 10.38
C LYS A 199 12.16 2.42 11.58
N LEU A 200 11.73 3.04 12.66
CA LEU A 200 11.20 2.33 13.83
C LEU A 200 9.91 1.58 13.55
N ILE A 201 8.99 2.16 12.77
CA ILE A 201 7.76 1.48 12.32
C ILE A 201 8.12 0.26 11.49
N ALA A 202 9.04 0.39 10.52
CA ALA A 202 9.52 -0.71 9.69
C ALA A 202 10.06 -1.87 10.53
N GLN A 203 10.91 -1.56 11.52
CA GLN A 203 11.50 -2.56 12.43
C GLN A 203 10.44 -3.24 13.31
N ARG A 204 9.49 -2.45 13.83
CA ARG A 204 8.41 -2.97 14.70
C ARG A 204 7.49 -3.96 13.98
N PHE A 205 7.25 -3.75 12.71
CA PHE A 205 6.40 -4.57 11.86
C PHE A 205 7.21 -5.26 10.75
N ALA A 206 8.47 -5.60 11.05
CA ALA A 206 9.29 -6.36 10.13
C ALA A 206 8.60 -7.69 9.78
N ASP A 207 8.71 -8.07 8.50
CA ASP A 207 8.26 -9.38 8.08
C ASP A 207 9.18 -10.42 8.74
N ASN A 208 8.58 -11.41 9.37
CA ASN A 208 9.36 -12.53 9.94
C ASN A 208 10.03 -13.25 8.76
N THR A 209 11.30 -12.95 8.55
CA THR A 209 12.14 -13.56 7.50
C THR A 209 12.56 -15.01 7.84
N ASP A 210 12.01 -15.61 8.87
CA ASP A 210 12.12 -17.05 9.11
C ASP A 210 11.23 -17.81 8.13
N ALA A 211 11.62 -17.76 6.84
CA ALA A 211 10.97 -18.54 5.79
C ALA A 211 11.00 -20.05 6.13
N ALA A 212 12.03 -20.50 6.82
CA ALA A 212 12.11 -21.85 7.34
C ALA A 212 11.05 -22.13 8.42
N ALA A 213 10.90 -21.25 9.41
CA ALA A 213 9.91 -21.40 10.48
C ALA A 213 8.46 -21.22 9.96
N THR A 214 8.26 -20.40 8.93
CA THR A 214 6.96 -20.25 8.29
C THR A 214 6.62 -21.46 7.44
N ALA A 215 7.57 -22.01 6.67
CA ALA A 215 7.41 -23.24 5.90
C ALA A 215 7.18 -24.45 6.80
N GLU A 216 7.86 -24.55 7.95
CA GLU A 216 7.61 -25.60 8.94
C GLU A 216 6.21 -25.51 9.55
N ARG A 217 5.75 -24.31 9.94
CA ARG A 217 4.38 -24.11 10.46
C ARG A 217 3.32 -24.42 9.41
N GLU A 218 3.56 -24.07 8.17
CA GLU A 218 2.64 -24.36 7.06
C GLU A 218 2.63 -25.84 6.71
N ALA A 219 3.78 -26.50 6.70
CA ALA A 219 3.89 -27.95 6.54
C ALA A 219 3.21 -28.70 7.70
N GLU A 220 3.37 -28.23 8.94
CA GLU A 220 2.70 -28.81 10.09
C GLU A 220 1.19 -28.62 10.05
N ARG A 221 0.72 -27.44 9.62
CA ARG A 221 -0.70 -27.17 9.40
C ARG A 221 -1.30 -28.05 8.31
N LEU A 222 -0.58 -28.25 7.21
CA LEU A 222 -1.00 -29.15 6.12
C LEU A 222 -1.05 -30.61 6.59
N ARG A 223 -0.08 -31.06 7.41
CA ARG A 223 -0.10 -32.38 8.04
C ARG A 223 -1.31 -32.58 8.95
N LEU A 224 -1.66 -31.56 9.75
CA LEU A 224 -2.82 -31.62 10.63
C LEU A 224 -4.16 -31.69 9.88
N VAL A 225 -4.23 -31.08 8.70
CA VAL A 225 -5.48 -31.02 7.88
C VAL A 225 -5.59 -32.22 6.92
N PHE A 226 -4.50 -32.65 6.32
CA PHE A 226 -4.50 -33.62 5.23
C PHE A 226 -3.79 -34.96 5.56
N GLY A 227 -3.21 -35.07 6.77
CA GLY A 227 -2.36 -36.23 7.15
C GLY A 227 -0.96 -36.17 6.56
N ASP A 228 -0.10 -37.09 6.94
CA ASP A 228 1.24 -37.19 6.38
C ASP A 228 1.19 -37.63 4.92
N PRO A 229 2.04 -37.06 4.05
CA PRO A 229 2.14 -37.51 2.67
C PRO A 229 2.57 -38.97 2.65
N PRO A 230 2.06 -39.78 1.70
CA PRO A 230 2.46 -41.18 1.58
C PRO A 230 3.98 -41.26 1.42
N ALA A 231 4.60 -42.15 2.18
CA ALA A 231 6.04 -42.37 2.09
C ALA A 231 6.42 -42.65 0.62
N ALA A 232 7.33 -41.82 0.06
CA ALA A 232 7.85 -42.04 -1.28
C ALA A 232 8.52 -43.43 -1.32
N GLY A 233 7.85 -44.36 -1.98
CA GLY A 233 8.40 -45.67 -2.22
C GLY A 233 9.67 -45.53 -3.05
N LEU A 234 10.79 -45.94 -2.48
CA LEU A 234 12.01 -46.22 -3.20
C LEU A 234 11.78 -47.54 -3.97
N GLU A 235 11.52 -47.45 -5.27
CA GLU A 235 11.79 -48.50 -6.22
C GLU A 235 12.91 -48.04 -7.18
#